data_59ead70e5a2af43ccd90b506e69bdbaf
#
_entry.id   59ead70e5a2af43ccd90b506e69bdbaf
#
_cell.length_a   1.000
_cell.length_b   1.000
_cell.length_c   1.000
_cell.angle_alpha   90.00
_cell.angle_beta   90.00
_cell.angle_gamma   90.00
#
_symmetry.space_group_name_H-M   'P 1'
#
loop_
_entity.id
_entity.type
_entity.pdbx_description
1 polymer ?
#
loop_
_entity_poly.entity_id
_entity_poly.type
_entity_poly.pdbx_seq_one_letter_code
_entity_poly.pdbx_strand_id
1 'polypeptide(L)'
;MDRRILTLAGISAAALGLFMRSDRGAAESTPGKFEITKTDEEWKKQLTPEQYYVLRKHGTERAGTSPLDKIYAPGTYACAGCDLPLFSSTTKFDSRTGWPSFYAPIEKAIGTSVDKSFFTTRTEVHCRRCGGHLGHVFDDGPKPTGLRYCMNGVALKFLPEKKSS
;
A
#
# COMPACT_ATOMS: atom_id res chain seq x y z
N MET A 1 -63.16 -49.67 6.41
CA MET A 1 -63.81 -48.31 6.29
C MET A 1 -62.72 -47.29 6.18
N ASP A 2 -62.47 -46.87 4.96
CA ASP A 2 -61.42 -45.94 4.59
C ASP A 2 -61.76 -44.49 5.01
N ARG A 3 -60.75 -43.76 5.50
CA ARG A 3 -60.73 -42.29 5.31
C ARG A 3 -59.30 -41.81 5.11
N ARG A 4 -59.03 -41.56 3.83
CA ARG A 4 -57.87 -40.84 3.37
C ARG A 4 -58.00 -39.35 3.72
N ILE A 5 -56.95 -38.79 4.37
CA ILE A 5 -56.83 -37.32 4.51
C ILE A 5 -55.59 -36.94 3.71
N LEU A 6 -55.81 -36.16 2.63
CA LEU A 6 -54.80 -35.48 1.86
C LEU A 6 -54.36 -34.23 2.64
N THR A 7 -53.09 -34.11 2.97
CA THR A 7 -52.47 -32.88 3.44
C THR A 7 -51.71 -32.24 2.27
N LEU A 8 -52.12 -31.06 1.89
CA LEU A 8 -51.46 -30.20 0.91
C LEU A 8 -50.15 -29.65 1.48
N ALA A 9 -49.05 -29.90 0.76
CA ALA A 9 -47.75 -29.29 1.06
C ALA A 9 -47.71 -27.87 0.51
N GLY A 10 -47.62 -26.89 1.39
CA GLY A 10 -47.33 -25.49 1.03
C GLY A 10 -45.83 -25.31 0.72
N ILE A 11 -45.55 -24.86 -0.50
CA ILE A 11 -44.21 -24.51 -0.94
C ILE A 11 -43.98 -23.06 -0.53
N SER A 12 -43.17 -22.82 0.50
CA SER A 12 -42.65 -21.48 0.85
C SER A 12 -41.39 -21.23 0.03
N ALA A 13 -41.48 -20.32 -0.92
CA ALA A 13 -40.33 -19.79 -1.64
C ALA A 13 -39.57 -18.80 -0.73
N ALA A 14 -38.44 -19.23 -0.18
CA ALA A 14 -37.50 -18.35 0.49
C ALA A 14 -36.66 -17.63 -0.58
N ALA A 15 -36.91 -16.34 -0.76
CA ALA A 15 -36.07 -15.47 -1.58
C ALA A 15 -34.69 -15.28 -0.87
N LEU A 16 -33.66 -15.93 -1.41
CA LEU A 16 -32.28 -15.78 -0.95
C LEU A 16 -31.74 -14.47 -1.53
N GLY A 17 -31.77 -13.40 -0.73
CA GLY A 17 -31.16 -12.13 -1.06
C GLY A 17 -29.65 -12.28 -1.13
N LEU A 18 -29.10 -12.26 -2.35
CA LEU A 18 -27.68 -12.26 -2.62
C LEU A 18 -27.11 -10.88 -2.27
N PHE A 19 -26.62 -10.72 -1.04
CA PHE A 19 -25.81 -9.56 -0.66
C PHE A 19 -24.46 -9.69 -1.38
N MET A 20 -24.30 -8.98 -2.48
CA MET A 20 -22.99 -8.72 -3.07
C MET A 20 -22.18 -7.85 -2.09
N ARG A 21 -21.36 -8.49 -1.26
CA ARG A 21 -20.25 -7.83 -0.57
C ARG A 21 -19.25 -7.43 -1.64
N SER A 22 -19.13 -6.14 -1.85
CA SER A 22 -18.00 -5.56 -2.58
C SER A 22 -16.76 -5.74 -1.71
N ASP A 23 -16.09 -6.87 -1.83
CA ASP A 23 -14.75 -7.07 -1.33
C ASP A 23 -13.83 -6.13 -2.11
N ARG A 24 -13.56 -4.96 -1.54
CA ARG A 24 -12.39 -4.16 -1.92
C ARG A 24 -11.19 -4.89 -1.36
N GLY A 25 -10.77 -5.94 -2.05
CA GLY A 25 -9.61 -6.72 -1.72
C GLY A 25 -8.35 -5.85 -1.80
N ALA A 26 -7.79 -5.51 -0.67
CA ALA A 26 -6.35 -5.28 -0.59
C ALA A 26 -5.71 -6.58 -1.07
N ALA A 27 -5.03 -6.54 -2.22
CA ALA A 27 -4.36 -7.70 -2.77
C ALA A 27 -3.25 -8.12 -1.80
N GLU A 28 -3.53 -9.12 -0.99
CA GLU A 28 -2.54 -9.80 -0.18
C GLU A 28 -1.52 -10.43 -1.12
N SER A 29 -0.34 -9.80 -1.22
CA SER A 29 0.75 -10.34 -2.03
C SER A 29 1.32 -11.56 -1.32
N THR A 30 0.95 -12.75 -1.80
CA THR A 30 1.70 -13.99 -1.53
C THR A 30 3.19 -13.70 -1.72
N PRO A 31 4.12 -14.29 -0.91
CA PRO A 31 5.55 -14.15 -1.12
C PRO A 31 5.95 -14.85 -2.42
N GLY A 32 5.63 -14.24 -3.52
CA GLY A 32 5.93 -14.63 -4.88
C GLY A 32 7.04 -13.74 -5.39
N LYS A 33 7.94 -14.34 -6.13
CA LYS A 33 9.08 -13.76 -6.80
C LYS A 33 8.74 -12.37 -7.36
N PHE A 34 9.31 -11.30 -6.79
CA PHE A 34 9.17 -9.95 -7.32
C PHE A 34 9.66 -9.88 -8.76
N GLU A 35 9.07 -9.00 -9.55
CA GLU A 35 9.40 -8.79 -10.96
C GLU A 35 10.89 -8.41 -11.14
N ILE A 36 11.42 -7.62 -10.20
CA ILE A 36 12.83 -7.27 -10.14
C ILE A 36 13.47 -7.89 -8.90
N THR A 37 14.42 -8.80 -9.13
CA THR A 37 15.24 -9.44 -8.10
C THR A 37 16.71 -9.20 -8.42
N LYS A 38 17.47 -8.73 -7.43
CA LYS A 38 18.91 -8.45 -7.52
C LYS A 38 19.62 -8.96 -6.29
N THR A 39 20.92 -9.22 -6.40
CA THR A 39 21.77 -9.54 -5.25
C THR A 39 21.96 -8.31 -4.35
N ASP A 40 22.40 -8.53 -3.12
CA ASP A 40 22.73 -7.44 -2.19
C ASP A 40 23.80 -6.51 -2.77
N GLU A 41 24.80 -7.05 -3.47
CA GLU A 41 25.88 -6.32 -4.11
C GLU A 41 25.38 -5.43 -5.24
N GLU A 42 24.44 -5.93 -6.04
CA GLU A 42 23.82 -5.16 -7.13
C GLU A 42 22.97 -4.02 -6.59
N TRP A 43 22.20 -4.26 -5.50
CA TRP A 43 21.44 -3.22 -4.84
C TRP A 43 22.35 -2.15 -4.23
N LYS A 44 23.44 -2.52 -3.58
CA LYS A 44 24.43 -1.58 -3.01
C LYS A 44 25.12 -0.72 -4.06
N LYS A 45 25.32 -1.24 -5.29
CA LYS A 45 25.89 -0.46 -6.39
C LYS A 45 24.90 0.56 -6.96
N GLN A 46 23.60 0.27 -6.87
CA GLN A 46 22.54 1.10 -7.46
C GLN A 46 21.99 2.14 -6.48
N LEU A 47 21.91 1.81 -5.20
CA LEU A 47 21.28 2.61 -4.14
C LEU A 47 22.32 3.36 -3.33
N THR A 48 21.95 4.52 -2.78
CA THR A 48 22.75 5.12 -1.71
C THR A 48 22.71 4.24 -0.47
N PRO A 49 23.65 4.39 0.48
CA PRO A 49 23.63 3.63 1.74
C PRO A 49 22.30 3.75 2.48
N GLU A 50 21.72 4.96 2.54
CA GLU A 50 20.42 5.22 3.20
C GLU A 50 19.27 4.56 2.46
N GLN A 51 19.23 4.64 1.12
CA GLN A 51 18.24 3.96 0.30
C GLN A 51 18.31 2.45 0.48
N TYR A 52 19.53 1.89 0.47
CA TYR A 52 19.74 0.46 0.70
C TYR A 52 19.29 0.05 2.11
N TYR A 53 19.63 0.83 3.13
CA TYR A 53 19.21 0.57 4.51
C TYR A 53 17.67 0.51 4.63
N VAL A 54 16.96 1.46 4.04
CA VAL A 54 15.48 1.48 4.09
C VAL A 54 14.89 0.41 3.19
N LEU A 55 15.20 0.42 1.88
CA LEU A 55 14.54 -0.44 0.90
C LEU A 55 14.85 -1.93 1.06
N ARG A 56 16.04 -2.29 1.56
CA ARG A 56 16.53 -3.68 1.57
C ARG A 56 16.77 -4.24 2.96
N LYS A 57 16.91 -3.41 3.98
CA LYS A 57 17.14 -3.83 5.38
C LYS A 57 15.99 -3.41 6.31
N HIS A 58 14.86 -2.98 5.75
CA HIS A 58 13.67 -2.56 6.48
C HIS A 58 13.96 -1.45 7.52
N GLY A 59 14.91 -0.58 7.21
CA GLY A 59 15.24 0.56 8.04
C GLY A 59 14.17 1.65 8.00
N THR A 60 14.32 2.62 8.91
CA THR A 60 13.47 3.82 8.94
C THR A 60 14.37 5.03 8.93
N GLU A 61 14.12 6.00 8.06
CA GLU A 61 14.81 7.30 8.10
C GLU A 61 14.36 8.11 9.32
N ARG A 62 15.20 9.04 9.76
CA ARG A 62 14.84 9.95 10.84
C ARG A 62 13.71 10.88 10.40
N ALA A 63 12.71 11.08 11.27
CA ALA A 63 11.60 12.01 11.02
C ALA A 63 12.09 13.42 10.70
N GLY A 64 11.48 14.06 9.71
CA GLY A 64 11.77 15.43 9.30
C GLY A 64 13.06 15.62 8.49
N THR A 65 13.76 14.54 8.11
CA THR A 65 15.01 14.65 7.34
C THR A 65 14.79 14.63 5.82
N SER A 66 13.71 14.04 5.35
CA SER A 66 13.43 13.99 3.91
C SER A 66 12.84 15.30 3.39
N PRO A 67 13.44 15.92 2.35
CA PRO A 67 12.83 17.08 1.69
C PRO A 67 11.47 16.75 1.06
N LEU A 68 11.21 15.47 0.73
CA LEU A 68 9.95 15.03 0.12
C LEU A 68 8.75 15.17 1.06
N ASP A 69 8.97 15.29 2.38
CA ASP A 69 7.89 15.56 3.33
C ASP A 69 7.16 16.88 3.02
N LYS A 70 7.90 17.88 2.54
CA LYS A 70 7.36 19.24 2.25
C LYS A 70 7.14 19.52 0.76
N ILE A 71 7.33 18.57 -0.13
CA ILE A 71 7.04 18.74 -1.56
C ILE A 71 5.57 18.41 -1.82
N TYR A 72 4.80 19.39 -2.30
CA TYR A 72 3.38 19.29 -2.67
C TYR A 72 3.12 19.70 -4.12
N ALA A 73 4.18 19.91 -4.91
CA ALA A 73 4.05 20.20 -6.33
C ALA A 73 3.36 19.05 -7.08
N PRO A 74 2.63 19.34 -8.18
CA PRO A 74 2.06 18.30 -9.03
C PRO A 74 3.13 17.33 -9.55
N GLY A 75 2.89 16.04 -9.39
CA GLY A 75 3.83 15.00 -9.79
C GLY A 75 3.53 13.63 -9.19
N THR A 76 4.49 12.75 -9.35
CA THR A 76 4.40 11.35 -8.93
C THR A 76 5.59 10.98 -8.05
N TYR A 77 5.31 10.22 -7.00
CA TYR A 77 6.34 9.63 -6.14
C TYR A 77 6.58 8.19 -6.59
N ALA A 78 7.77 7.92 -7.10
CA ALA A 78 8.19 6.62 -7.61
C ALA A 78 9.13 5.91 -6.63
N CYS A 79 9.24 4.59 -6.74
CA CYS A 79 10.19 3.79 -5.97
C CYS A 79 11.63 4.17 -6.29
N ALA A 80 12.44 4.49 -5.30
CA ALA A 80 13.86 4.81 -5.50
C ALA A 80 14.67 3.60 -6.03
N GLY A 81 14.19 2.38 -5.80
CA GLY A 81 14.86 1.17 -6.25
C GLY A 81 14.54 0.74 -7.69
N CYS A 82 13.34 1.04 -8.22
CA CYS A 82 12.93 0.48 -9.51
C CYS A 82 12.06 1.41 -10.38
N ASP A 83 11.93 2.67 -9.98
CA ASP A 83 11.19 3.71 -10.68
C ASP A 83 9.69 3.42 -10.93
N LEU A 84 9.10 2.41 -10.22
CA LEU A 84 7.67 2.18 -10.29
C LEU A 84 6.93 3.37 -9.67
N PRO A 85 5.98 4.02 -10.39
CA PRO A 85 5.08 5.01 -9.81
C PRO A 85 4.28 4.40 -8.65
N LEU A 86 4.34 5.02 -7.46
CA LEU A 86 3.74 4.50 -6.24
C LEU A 86 2.58 5.35 -5.72
N PHE A 87 2.76 6.68 -5.70
CA PHE A 87 1.79 7.62 -5.18
C PHE A 87 1.69 8.86 -6.06
N SER A 88 0.48 9.40 -6.19
CA SER A 88 0.25 10.71 -6.82
C SER A 88 0.38 11.83 -5.78
N SER A 89 0.87 12.99 -6.19
CA SER A 89 0.85 14.19 -5.35
C SER A 89 -0.57 14.60 -4.93
N THR A 90 -1.59 14.21 -5.70
CA THR A 90 -3.00 14.49 -5.38
C THR A 90 -3.50 13.76 -4.13
N THR A 91 -2.84 12.67 -3.73
CA THR A 91 -3.17 11.92 -2.52
C THR A 91 -2.29 12.25 -1.32
N LYS A 92 -1.30 13.15 -1.50
CA LYS A 92 -0.37 13.56 -0.45
C LYS A 92 -1.03 14.54 0.52
N PHE A 93 -0.75 14.41 1.81
CA PHE A 93 -1.20 15.34 2.85
C PHE A 93 -0.14 15.51 3.94
N ASP A 94 -0.25 16.61 4.73
CA ASP A 94 0.61 16.83 5.88
C ASP A 94 0.09 16.07 7.11
N SER A 95 0.72 14.98 7.43
CA SER A 95 0.40 14.17 8.61
C SER A 95 1.05 14.70 9.90
N ARG A 96 1.96 15.66 9.80
CA ARG A 96 2.77 16.21 10.91
C ARG A 96 3.64 15.16 11.61
N THR A 97 3.87 14.01 10.98
CA THR A 97 4.71 12.96 11.54
C THR A 97 6.18 13.11 11.17
N GLY A 98 6.50 13.95 10.17
CA GLY A 98 7.85 14.17 9.64
C GLY A 98 8.23 13.17 8.53
N TRP A 99 7.27 12.44 7.99
CA TRP A 99 7.44 11.56 6.84
C TRP A 99 6.40 11.86 5.76
N PRO A 100 6.74 11.73 4.48
CA PRO A 100 5.78 11.84 3.39
C PRO A 100 4.58 10.92 3.60
N SER A 101 3.37 11.48 3.59
CA SER A 101 2.14 10.73 3.89
C SER A 101 1.11 10.90 2.78
N PHE A 102 0.44 9.78 2.46
CA PHE A 102 -0.56 9.70 1.38
C PHE A 102 -1.80 8.97 1.88
N TYR A 103 -2.99 9.35 1.42
CA TYR A 103 -4.22 8.64 1.79
C TYR A 103 -4.55 7.47 0.85
N ALA A 104 -3.93 7.39 -0.33
CA ALA A 104 -4.10 6.28 -1.28
C ALA A 104 -2.86 6.11 -2.17
N PRO A 105 -2.45 4.89 -2.51
CA PRO A 105 -1.44 4.59 -3.52
C PRO A 105 -2.05 4.62 -4.93
N ILE A 106 -1.19 4.61 -5.95
CA ILE A 106 -1.58 4.26 -7.31
C ILE A 106 -2.01 2.79 -7.33
N GLU A 107 -3.05 2.48 -8.10
CA GLU A 107 -3.60 1.12 -8.18
C GLU A 107 -2.52 0.10 -8.53
N LYS A 108 -2.47 -1.00 -7.80
CA LYS A 108 -1.51 -2.11 -7.98
C LYS A 108 -0.03 -1.71 -7.89
N ALA A 109 0.30 -0.58 -7.28
CA ALA A 109 1.68 -0.12 -7.16
C ALA A 109 2.42 -0.68 -5.94
N ILE A 110 1.69 -1.03 -4.91
CA ILE A 110 2.24 -1.52 -3.64
C ILE A 110 1.73 -2.93 -3.30
N GLY A 111 2.45 -3.59 -2.40
CA GLY A 111 2.00 -4.73 -1.61
C GLY A 111 2.10 -4.43 -0.13
N THR A 112 1.45 -5.26 0.69
CA THR A 112 1.50 -5.15 2.14
C THR A 112 1.86 -6.48 2.78
N SER A 113 2.47 -6.43 3.96
CA SER A 113 2.79 -7.59 4.79
C SER A 113 2.66 -7.25 6.28
N VAL A 114 2.55 -8.28 7.12
CA VAL A 114 2.49 -8.08 8.57
C VAL A 114 3.91 -7.92 9.10
N ASP A 115 4.18 -6.77 9.73
CA ASP A 115 5.41 -6.49 10.47
C ASP A 115 5.19 -6.65 11.97
N LYS A 116 5.87 -7.61 12.59
CA LYS A 116 5.83 -7.90 14.03
C LYS A 116 7.09 -7.46 14.77
N SER A 117 7.90 -6.58 14.19
CA SER A 117 9.08 -6.04 14.83
C SER A 117 8.75 -5.09 15.98
N PHE A 118 9.71 -4.86 16.88
CA PHE A 118 9.61 -3.89 17.99
C PHE A 118 8.42 -4.08 18.93
N PHE A 119 8.00 -5.33 19.18
CA PHE A 119 6.88 -5.68 20.07
C PHE A 119 5.52 -5.08 19.65
N THR A 120 5.41 -4.61 18.42
CA THR A 120 4.17 -4.07 17.84
C THR A 120 3.83 -4.83 16.56
N THR A 121 2.53 -4.91 16.27
CA THR A 121 2.07 -5.43 14.98
C THR A 121 1.67 -4.24 14.11
N ARG A 122 2.33 -4.11 12.95
CA ARG A 122 2.06 -3.04 11.98
C ARG A 122 1.84 -3.65 10.60
N THR A 123 1.26 -2.90 9.69
CA THR A 123 1.15 -3.29 8.29
C THR A 123 2.25 -2.59 7.49
N GLU A 124 3.24 -3.36 7.08
CA GLU A 124 4.28 -2.90 6.16
C GLU A 124 3.71 -2.60 4.79
N VAL A 125 4.29 -1.60 4.13
CA VAL A 125 4.06 -1.28 2.72
C VAL A 125 5.37 -1.44 1.96
N HIS A 126 5.34 -2.23 0.87
CA HIS A 126 6.50 -2.46 0.00
C HIS A 126 6.16 -2.23 -1.47
N CYS A 127 7.15 -1.96 -2.27
CA CYS A 127 7.01 -1.81 -3.71
C CYS A 127 6.60 -3.15 -4.34
N ARG A 128 5.50 -3.19 -5.10
CA ARG A 128 5.02 -4.43 -5.75
C ARG A 128 6.05 -5.01 -6.73
N ARG A 129 6.82 -4.16 -7.42
CA ARG A 129 7.75 -4.59 -8.47
C ARG A 129 9.05 -5.18 -7.92
N CYS A 130 9.65 -4.56 -6.92
CA CYS A 130 10.98 -4.97 -6.43
C CYS A 130 11.00 -5.43 -4.96
N GLY A 131 9.87 -5.40 -4.26
CA GLY A 131 9.77 -5.76 -2.86
C GLY A 131 10.49 -4.82 -1.90
N GLY A 132 10.94 -3.65 -2.35
CA GLY A 132 11.62 -2.68 -1.49
C GLY A 132 10.68 -2.15 -0.42
N HIS A 133 11.14 -2.19 0.85
CA HIS A 133 10.40 -1.60 1.98
C HIS A 133 10.21 -0.09 1.78
N LEU A 134 8.98 0.39 1.92
CA LEU A 134 8.63 1.80 1.75
C LEU A 134 8.27 2.48 3.06
N GLY A 135 7.60 1.77 3.95
CA GLY A 135 7.06 2.29 5.20
C GLY A 135 5.92 1.45 5.72
N HIS A 136 4.95 2.09 6.37
CA HIS A 136 3.79 1.41 6.97
C HIS A 136 2.49 2.15 6.65
N VAL A 137 1.37 1.44 6.71
CA VAL A 137 0.03 2.01 6.60
C VAL A 137 -0.69 1.93 7.95
N PHE A 138 -1.42 2.99 8.27
CA PHE A 138 -2.19 3.18 9.50
C PHE A 138 -3.64 3.57 9.15
N ASP A 139 -4.56 3.38 10.09
CA ASP A 139 -5.99 3.68 9.96
C ASP A 139 -6.40 5.05 10.54
N ASP A 140 -5.42 5.93 10.69
CA ASP A 140 -5.57 7.28 11.24
C ASP A 140 -5.45 8.39 10.17
N GLY A 141 -5.71 8.06 8.92
CA GLY A 141 -5.63 8.98 7.78
C GLY A 141 -6.93 9.77 7.54
N PRO A 142 -6.87 10.74 6.60
CA PRO A 142 -8.03 11.54 6.23
C PRO A 142 -8.99 10.78 5.31
N LYS A 143 -10.21 11.33 5.16
CA LYS A 143 -11.10 10.90 4.08
C LYS A 143 -10.43 11.13 2.71
N PRO A 144 -10.74 10.35 1.66
CA PRO A 144 -11.87 9.40 1.59
C PRO A 144 -11.57 8.00 2.14
N THR A 145 -10.30 7.62 2.36
CA THR A 145 -9.92 6.25 2.70
C THR A 145 -9.86 5.98 4.21
N GLY A 146 -9.57 6.99 5.01
CA GLY A 146 -9.22 6.83 6.42
C GLY A 146 -7.82 6.26 6.66
N LEU A 147 -7.05 6.02 5.59
CA LEU A 147 -5.72 5.43 5.66
C LEU A 147 -4.61 6.48 5.55
N ARG A 148 -3.53 6.25 6.27
CA ARG A 148 -2.28 7.01 6.17
C ARG A 148 -1.14 6.08 5.79
N TYR A 149 -0.70 6.19 4.54
CA TYR A 149 0.53 5.56 4.05
C TYR A 149 1.70 6.47 4.42
N CYS A 150 2.42 6.10 5.48
CA CYS A 150 3.56 6.83 6.03
C CYS A 150 4.84 6.25 5.45
N MET A 151 5.43 6.96 4.50
CA MET A 151 6.53 6.43 3.68
C MET A 151 7.86 7.09 4.03
N ASN A 152 8.94 6.31 4.03
CA ASN A 152 10.30 6.86 4.08
C ASN A 152 10.57 7.64 2.79
N GLY A 153 10.87 8.94 2.90
CA GLY A 153 11.12 9.75 1.72
C GLY A 153 12.38 9.32 0.96
N VAL A 154 13.38 8.79 1.65
CA VAL A 154 14.59 8.23 1.01
C VAL A 154 14.30 7.02 0.12
N ALA A 155 13.18 6.30 0.37
CA ALA A 155 12.71 5.20 -0.47
C ALA A 155 11.97 5.67 -1.72
N LEU A 156 11.74 6.97 -1.87
CA LEU A 156 10.98 7.59 -2.95
C LEU A 156 11.85 8.52 -3.81
N LYS A 157 11.41 8.70 -5.06
CA LYS A 157 11.86 9.77 -5.98
C LYS A 157 10.65 10.59 -6.38
N PHE A 158 10.75 11.92 -6.34
CA PHE A 158 9.71 12.79 -6.87
C PHE A 158 9.95 13.08 -8.35
N LEU A 159 8.95 12.81 -9.15
CA LEU A 159 8.91 13.08 -10.58
C LEU A 159 7.88 14.19 -10.82
N PRO A 160 8.31 15.43 -11.06
CA PRO A 160 7.39 16.53 -11.31
C PRO A 160 6.60 16.31 -12.59
N GLU A 161 5.34 16.76 -12.59
CA GLU A 161 4.53 16.77 -13.80
C GLU A 161 5.11 17.76 -14.81
N LYS A 162 5.25 17.33 -16.07
CA LYS A 162 5.71 18.22 -17.13
C LYS A 162 4.61 19.25 -17.39
N LYS A 163 4.93 20.53 -17.28
CA LYS A 163 4.04 21.58 -17.77
C LYS A 163 3.85 21.37 -19.27
N SER A 164 2.62 21.14 -19.70
CA SER A 164 2.27 21.21 -21.12
C SER A 164 2.52 22.65 -21.58
N SER A 165 3.43 22.79 -22.54
CA SER A 165 3.74 24.04 -23.21
C SER A 165 2.59 24.43 -24.12
#